data_1640e7298514cecf05cd4e0cfdc07b0c
#
_entry.id   1640e7298514cecf05cd4e0cfdc07b0c
#
_cell.length_a   1.000
_cell.length_b   1.000
_cell.length_c   1.000
_cell.angle_alpha   90.00
_cell.angle_beta   90.00
_cell.angle_gamma   90.00
#
_symmetry.space_group_name_H-M   'P 1'
#
loop_
_entity.id
_entity.type
_entity.pdbx_description
1 polymer ?
#
loop_
_entity_poly.entity_id
_entity_poly.type
_entity_poly.pdbx_seq_one_letter_code
_entity_poly.pdbx_strand_id
1 'polypeptide(L)'
;MTQKKIILFMPSVEGGGVEKNFFIISNFLAKKIKSVTLITAEKNLAKKLKNINIVYPKSDNWRKDGRLRKYLISVFLLIRVLLKNKDVLVFSFQANLYAILICKFFGVKIISRSNSSPSGWSKNFVKRFIYKVGLNLADRLIVNSFDFQREMKKQFSIKTVHIYNPLNKKEIIKLSQKKIKNPFPKKVLKIINVGRLVDQKNQITLLKAINKLKEFYKVKLILIGRGDKYSEIINYIKINNLSNYVKVFYT
;
A
#
# COMPACT_ATOMS: atom_id res chain seq x y z
N MET A 1 25.08 21.87 10.88
CA MET A 1 23.95 21.24 10.19
C MET A 1 22.99 20.69 11.22
N THR A 2 21.84 21.32 11.42
CA THR A 2 20.79 20.85 12.34
C THR A 2 20.35 19.46 11.93
N GLN A 3 20.41 18.49 12.85
CA GLN A 3 20.03 17.09 12.61
C GLN A 3 18.53 17.05 12.30
N LYS A 4 18.17 16.85 11.04
CA LYS A 4 16.76 16.74 10.62
C LYS A 4 16.10 15.56 11.32
N LYS A 5 15.07 15.85 12.11
CA LYS A 5 14.19 14.84 12.70
C LYS A 5 13.06 14.53 11.72
N ILE A 6 12.78 13.25 11.47
CA ILE A 6 11.69 12.83 10.58
C ILE A 6 10.64 12.07 11.38
N ILE A 7 9.38 12.43 11.14
CA ILE A 7 8.20 11.68 11.59
C ILE A 7 7.61 10.96 10.38
N LEU A 8 7.56 9.64 10.44
CA LEU A 8 6.84 8.80 9.51
C LEU A 8 5.40 8.63 10.00
N PHE A 9 4.42 8.85 9.13
CA PHE A 9 3.01 8.75 9.48
C PHE A 9 2.34 7.62 8.69
N MET A 10 2.03 6.52 9.38
CA MET A 10 1.43 5.31 8.82
C MET A 10 0.40 4.72 9.79
N PRO A 11 -0.84 5.25 9.82
CA PRO A 11 -1.86 4.89 10.79
C PRO A 11 -2.22 3.41 10.87
N SER A 12 -2.29 2.71 9.75
CA SER A 12 -2.76 1.32 9.69
C SER A 12 -1.86 0.47 8.81
N VAL A 13 -1.65 -0.80 9.21
CA VAL A 13 -0.88 -1.79 8.46
C VAL A 13 -1.71 -3.07 8.34
N GLU A 14 -2.25 -3.30 7.15
CA GLU A 14 -3.17 -4.40 6.86
C GLU A 14 -2.52 -5.52 6.01
N GLY A 15 -1.26 -5.35 5.64
CA GLY A 15 -0.51 -6.27 4.79
C GLY A 15 -0.80 -6.07 3.29
N GLY A 16 0.10 -5.38 2.60
CA GLY A 16 -0.05 -5.10 1.17
C GLY A 16 1.18 -4.42 0.57
N GLY A 17 1.06 -3.97 -0.69
CA GLY A 17 2.15 -3.31 -1.40
C GLY A 17 2.58 -1.98 -0.79
N VAL A 18 1.64 -1.23 -0.22
CA VAL A 18 1.91 0.07 0.42
C VAL A 18 2.78 -0.13 1.65
N GLU A 19 2.44 -1.09 2.49
CA GLU A 19 3.16 -1.42 3.72
C GLU A 19 4.54 -1.98 3.42
N LYS A 20 4.67 -2.83 2.39
CA LYS A 20 5.98 -3.35 1.96
C LYS A 20 6.91 -2.20 1.56
N ASN A 21 6.42 -1.25 0.77
CA ASN A 21 7.16 -0.07 0.38
C ASN A 21 7.50 0.81 1.59
N PHE A 22 6.55 1.01 2.51
CA PHE A 22 6.76 1.73 3.76
C PHE A 22 7.93 1.14 4.55
N PHE A 23 7.97 -0.17 4.77
CA PHE A 23 9.06 -0.82 5.52
C PHE A 23 10.44 -0.64 4.84
N ILE A 24 10.51 -0.76 3.51
CA ILE A 24 11.75 -0.56 2.78
C ILE A 24 12.24 0.90 2.92
N ILE A 25 11.34 1.87 2.72
CA ILE A 25 11.67 3.30 2.81
C ILE A 25 12.05 3.67 4.24
N SER A 26 11.28 3.22 5.23
CA SER A 26 11.51 3.54 6.65
C SER A 26 12.84 3.01 7.14
N ASN A 27 13.17 1.75 6.84
CA ASN A 27 14.47 1.17 7.21
C ASN A 27 15.65 1.82 6.47
N PHE A 28 15.46 2.31 5.25
CA PHE A 28 16.46 3.09 4.53
C PHE A 28 16.68 4.46 5.20
N LEU A 29 15.61 5.16 5.53
CA LEU A 29 15.69 6.47 6.20
C LEU A 29 16.35 6.36 7.56
N ALA A 30 16.04 5.33 8.35
CA ALA A 30 16.63 5.09 9.66
C ALA A 30 18.14 4.82 9.61
N LYS A 31 18.69 4.39 8.46
CA LYS A 31 20.13 4.26 8.25
C LYS A 31 20.81 5.59 7.89
N LYS A 32 20.06 6.56 7.37
CA LYS A 32 20.59 7.82 6.86
C LYS A 32 20.31 9.02 7.77
N ILE A 33 19.29 8.90 8.62
CA ILE A 33 18.79 9.98 9.48
C ILE A 33 18.83 9.50 10.93
N LYS A 34 19.49 10.28 11.79
CA LYS A 34 19.73 9.90 13.18
C LYS A 34 18.45 9.80 14.03
N SER A 35 17.44 10.59 13.74
CA SER A 35 16.19 10.61 14.49
C SER A 35 14.99 10.37 13.57
N VAL A 36 14.47 9.14 13.60
CA VAL A 36 13.27 8.73 12.86
C VAL A 36 12.24 8.24 13.86
N THR A 37 11.05 8.83 13.83
CA THR A 37 9.91 8.44 14.66
C THR A 37 8.76 7.98 13.77
N LEU A 38 8.14 6.84 14.06
CA LEU A 38 6.92 6.38 13.43
C LEU A 38 5.72 6.67 14.32
N ILE A 39 4.68 7.27 13.76
CA ILE A 39 3.35 7.40 14.38
C ILE A 39 2.40 6.44 13.70
N THR A 40 1.78 5.56 14.49
CA THR A 40 0.88 4.50 14.02
C THR A 40 -0.12 4.10 15.11
N ALA A 41 -1.26 3.53 14.72
CA ALA A 41 -2.18 2.87 15.66
C ALA A 41 -1.80 1.41 15.94
N GLU A 42 -0.73 0.88 15.31
CA GLU A 42 -0.35 -0.54 15.36
C GLU A 42 0.88 -0.78 16.24
N LYS A 43 0.72 -1.55 17.33
CA LYS A 43 1.81 -1.88 18.25
C LYS A 43 2.86 -2.85 17.69
N ASN A 44 2.43 -3.79 16.83
CA ASN A 44 3.27 -4.93 16.40
C ASN A 44 4.29 -4.61 15.29
N LEU A 45 4.47 -3.35 14.92
CA LEU A 45 5.40 -2.95 13.87
C LEU A 45 6.87 -2.95 14.29
N ALA A 46 7.14 -2.90 15.60
CA ALA A 46 8.50 -2.86 16.16
C ALA A 46 9.41 -3.98 15.64
N LYS A 47 8.86 -5.18 15.43
CA LYS A 47 9.64 -6.35 14.96
C LYS A 47 10.17 -6.20 13.51
N LYS A 48 9.57 -5.33 12.71
CA LYS A 48 9.92 -5.12 11.28
C LYS A 48 10.74 -3.86 11.03
N LEU A 49 10.90 -3.02 12.03
CA LEU A 49 11.58 -1.73 11.94
C LEU A 49 12.80 -1.70 12.86
N LYS A 50 13.92 -1.22 12.34
CA LYS A 50 15.18 -1.11 13.08
C LYS A 50 15.53 0.36 13.27
N ASN A 51 15.95 0.75 14.47
CA ASN A 51 16.40 2.11 14.81
C ASN A 51 15.33 3.20 14.52
N ILE A 52 14.05 2.87 14.76
CA ILE A 52 12.93 3.79 14.62
C ILE A 52 12.19 3.84 15.96
N ASN A 53 12.02 5.03 16.50
CA ASN A 53 11.15 5.23 17.67
C ASN A 53 9.68 5.10 17.24
N ILE A 54 8.87 4.31 17.95
CA ILE A 54 7.47 4.07 17.58
C ILE A 54 6.55 4.67 18.61
N VAL A 55 5.71 5.58 18.17
CA VAL A 55 4.64 6.20 18.93
C VAL A 55 3.32 5.55 18.57
N TYR A 56 2.70 4.86 19.51
CA TYR A 56 1.43 4.14 19.35
C TYR A 56 0.57 4.29 20.63
N PRO A 57 -0.75 4.00 20.56
CA PRO A 57 -1.62 4.11 21.72
C PRO A 57 -1.28 3.04 22.77
N LYS A 58 -1.37 3.40 24.06
CA LYS A 58 -1.06 2.49 25.18
C LYS A 58 -2.04 1.31 25.25
N SER A 59 -3.32 1.52 24.92
CA SER A 59 -4.36 0.49 24.93
C SER A 59 -4.36 -0.36 23.66
N ASP A 60 -4.52 -1.68 23.80
CA ASP A 60 -4.61 -2.62 22.67
C ASP A 60 -6.06 -2.79 22.13
N ASN A 61 -7.06 -2.17 22.77
CA ASN A 61 -8.48 -2.31 22.40
C ASN A 61 -8.81 -1.83 20.97
N TRP A 62 -7.92 -1.06 20.37
CA TRP A 62 -8.05 -0.47 19.03
C TRP A 62 -7.71 -1.40 17.87
N ARG A 63 -7.22 -2.62 18.15
CA ARG A 63 -6.77 -3.56 17.09
C ARG A 63 -7.89 -4.05 16.20
N LYS A 64 -9.10 -4.23 16.76
CA LYS A 64 -10.29 -4.71 16.03
C LYS A 64 -11.04 -3.56 15.34
N ASP A 65 -10.63 -2.33 15.57
CA ASP A 65 -11.33 -1.15 15.05
C ASP A 65 -11.10 -0.92 13.56
N GLY A 66 -12.11 -0.36 12.91
CA GLY A 66 -12.05 0.00 11.51
C GLY A 66 -10.97 1.04 11.21
N ARG A 67 -10.57 1.12 9.94
CA ARG A 67 -9.51 2.01 9.45
C ARG A 67 -9.67 3.46 9.87
N LEU A 68 -10.91 3.97 9.94
CA LEU A 68 -11.19 5.36 10.31
C LEU A 68 -10.76 5.66 11.76
N ARG A 69 -11.06 4.77 12.71
CA ARG A 69 -10.63 4.92 14.11
C ARG A 69 -9.11 4.96 14.24
N LYS A 70 -8.40 4.08 13.53
CA LYS A 70 -6.93 4.09 13.48
C LYS A 70 -6.37 5.40 12.94
N TYR A 71 -7.06 6.02 11.98
CA TYR A 71 -6.69 7.34 11.47
C TYR A 71 -6.86 8.42 12.52
N LEU A 72 -8.00 8.48 13.23
CA LEU A 72 -8.28 9.46 14.28
C LEU A 72 -7.27 9.36 15.43
N ILE A 73 -6.97 8.14 15.89
CA ILE A 73 -5.96 7.90 16.92
C ILE A 73 -4.59 8.40 16.48
N SER A 74 -4.17 8.05 15.27
CA SER A 74 -2.85 8.45 14.77
C SER A 74 -2.75 9.95 14.56
N VAL A 75 -3.84 10.62 14.14
CA VAL A 75 -3.94 12.08 14.07
C VAL A 75 -3.77 12.71 15.45
N PHE A 76 -4.45 12.19 16.47
CA PHE A 76 -4.28 12.66 17.84
C PHE A 76 -2.83 12.49 18.35
N LEU A 77 -2.20 11.35 18.06
CA LEU A 77 -0.79 11.13 18.40
C LEU A 77 0.13 12.10 17.66
N LEU A 78 -0.16 12.39 16.38
CA LEU A 78 0.59 13.38 15.59
C LEU A 78 0.50 14.76 16.24
N ILE A 79 -0.70 15.21 16.60
CA ILE A 79 -0.94 16.50 17.30
C ILE A 79 -0.10 16.56 18.57
N ARG A 80 -0.17 15.52 19.44
CA ARG A 80 0.61 15.49 20.69
C ARG A 80 2.12 15.59 20.48
N VAL A 81 2.64 14.98 19.40
CA VAL A 81 4.07 15.05 19.08
C VAL A 81 4.43 16.43 18.54
N LEU A 82 3.60 17.04 17.70
CA LEU A 82 3.85 18.35 17.11
C LEU A 82 3.72 19.49 18.14
N LEU A 83 2.86 19.35 19.16
CA LEU A 83 2.82 20.27 20.30
C LEU A 83 4.13 20.33 21.07
N LYS A 84 4.86 19.20 21.14
CA LYS A 84 6.16 19.13 21.84
C LYS A 84 7.33 19.58 20.97
N ASN A 85 7.27 19.35 19.68
CA ASN A 85 8.38 19.67 18.76
C ASN A 85 7.86 19.89 17.35
N LYS A 86 8.04 21.12 16.85
CA LYS A 86 7.68 21.54 15.48
C LYS A 86 8.88 21.52 14.51
N ASP A 87 10.12 21.43 15.02
CA ASP A 87 11.31 21.31 14.16
C ASP A 87 11.50 19.87 13.66
N VAL A 88 10.57 19.45 12.82
CA VAL A 88 10.49 18.11 12.25
C VAL A 88 9.98 18.17 10.81
N LEU A 89 10.32 17.15 10.03
CA LEU A 89 9.70 16.89 8.73
C LEU A 89 8.74 15.70 8.88
N VAL A 90 7.47 15.87 8.49
CA VAL A 90 6.51 14.75 8.47
C VAL A 90 6.51 14.10 7.10
N PHE A 91 6.57 12.77 7.06
CA PHE A 91 6.43 11.99 5.83
C PHE A 91 5.26 11.02 5.97
N SER A 92 4.14 11.30 5.29
CA SER A 92 2.92 10.52 5.38
C SER A 92 2.76 9.52 4.22
N PHE A 93 2.29 8.31 4.56
CA PHE A 93 2.03 7.21 3.63
C PHE A 93 0.55 6.84 3.53
N GLN A 94 -0.24 7.24 4.53
CA GLN A 94 -1.69 7.04 4.60
C GLN A 94 -2.35 8.23 5.29
N ALA A 95 -3.68 8.35 5.14
CA ALA A 95 -4.47 9.43 5.71
C ALA A 95 -3.90 10.82 5.39
N ASN A 96 -3.34 10.98 4.19
CA ASN A 96 -2.54 12.12 3.77
C ASN A 96 -3.25 13.46 3.99
N LEU A 97 -4.54 13.55 3.66
CA LEU A 97 -5.30 14.78 3.82
C LEU A 97 -5.31 15.26 5.27
N TYR A 98 -5.57 14.34 6.22
CA TYR A 98 -5.59 14.69 7.65
C TYR A 98 -4.18 15.11 8.14
N ALA A 99 -3.15 14.36 7.74
CA ALA A 99 -1.77 14.70 8.12
C ALA A 99 -1.35 16.06 7.56
N ILE A 100 -1.72 16.37 6.31
CA ILE A 100 -1.40 17.66 5.67
C ILE A 100 -2.07 18.80 6.42
N LEU A 101 -3.37 18.71 6.69
CA LEU A 101 -4.10 19.77 7.40
C LEU A 101 -3.51 20.05 8.79
N ILE A 102 -3.23 19.00 9.55
CA ILE A 102 -2.58 19.12 10.87
C ILE A 102 -1.21 19.76 10.75
N CYS A 103 -0.35 19.27 9.85
CA CYS A 103 0.98 19.83 9.69
C CYS A 103 0.94 21.32 9.29
N LYS A 104 0.01 21.70 8.42
CA LYS A 104 -0.15 23.11 8.03
C LYS A 104 -0.65 23.98 9.16
N PHE A 105 -1.59 23.49 9.97
CA PHE A 105 -2.05 24.18 11.18
C PHE A 105 -0.88 24.46 12.15
N PHE A 106 0.05 23.50 12.31
CA PHE A 106 1.22 23.66 13.18
C PHE A 106 2.42 24.36 12.51
N GLY A 107 2.35 24.73 11.24
CA GLY A 107 3.47 25.30 10.49
C GLY A 107 4.60 24.32 10.19
N VAL A 108 4.32 23.01 10.19
CA VAL A 108 5.29 21.93 10.00
C VAL A 108 5.34 21.49 8.53
N LYS A 109 6.53 21.27 7.99
CA LYS A 109 6.71 20.77 6.62
C LYS A 109 6.27 19.32 6.49
N ILE A 110 5.55 19.01 5.41
CA ILE A 110 5.05 17.67 5.13
C ILE A 110 5.32 17.23 3.70
N ILE A 111 5.86 16.02 3.58
CA ILE A 111 5.90 15.23 2.34
C ILE A 111 4.81 14.17 2.44
N SER A 112 3.99 14.03 1.40
CA SER A 112 2.97 12.98 1.35
C SER A 112 3.20 12.05 0.16
N ARG A 113 3.03 10.73 0.36
CA ARG A 113 3.09 9.75 -0.70
C ARG A 113 1.70 9.22 -1.00
N SER A 114 1.22 9.45 -2.22
CA SER A 114 -0.04 8.88 -2.71
C SER A 114 0.23 7.55 -3.42
N ASN A 115 -0.52 6.51 -3.03
CA ASN A 115 -0.35 5.15 -3.54
C ASN A 115 -1.52 4.66 -4.40
N SER A 116 -2.56 5.49 -4.55
CA SER A 116 -3.76 5.19 -5.35
C SER A 116 -4.03 6.31 -6.33
N SER A 117 -4.34 5.93 -7.59
CA SER A 117 -4.69 6.87 -8.65
C SER A 117 -5.98 7.64 -8.32
N PRO A 118 -6.08 8.91 -8.74
CA PRO A 118 -7.29 9.71 -8.61
C PRO A 118 -8.53 9.12 -9.28
N SER A 119 -8.38 8.34 -10.34
CA SER A 119 -9.48 7.65 -11.01
C SER A 119 -10.26 6.71 -10.08
N GLY A 120 -9.60 6.18 -9.05
CA GLY A 120 -10.22 5.37 -7.99
C GLY A 120 -10.80 6.18 -6.82
N TRP A 121 -10.69 7.51 -6.84
CA TRP A 121 -11.24 8.38 -5.80
C TRP A 121 -12.74 8.59 -6.01
N SER A 122 -13.37 9.44 -5.25
CA SER A 122 -14.81 9.69 -5.38
C SER A 122 -15.19 10.37 -6.70
N LYS A 123 -16.32 9.96 -7.32
CA LYS A 123 -16.96 10.69 -8.41
C LYS A 123 -17.62 11.99 -7.91
N ASN A 124 -17.81 12.15 -6.62
CA ASN A 124 -18.43 13.32 -6.00
C ASN A 124 -17.53 14.56 -6.16
N PHE A 125 -18.08 15.62 -6.75
CA PHE A 125 -17.36 16.87 -7.04
C PHE A 125 -16.82 17.54 -5.77
N VAL A 126 -17.59 17.58 -4.68
CA VAL A 126 -17.17 18.20 -3.42
C VAL A 126 -15.94 17.46 -2.84
N LYS A 127 -15.98 16.12 -2.81
CA LYS A 127 -14.84 15.33 -2.36
C LYS A 127 -13.62 15.58 -3.23
N ARG A 128 -13.78 15.65 -4.55
CA ARG A 128 -12.67 15.94 -5.48
C ARG A 128 -12.07 17.33 -5.21
N PHE A 129 -12.90 18.33 -4.96
CA PHE A 129 -12.45 19.68 -4.61
C PHE A 129 -11.67 19.69 -3.30
N ILE A 130 -12.17 19.03 -2.25
CA ILE A 130 -11.47 18.89 -0.96
C ILE A 130 -10.11 18.21 -1.15
N TYR A 131 -10.03 17.15 -1.94
CA TYR A 131 -8.75 16.48 -2.25
C TYR A 131 -7.81 17.41 -3.03
N LYS A 132 -8.32 18.14 -4.03
CA LYS A 132 -7.52 19.11 -4.80
C LYS A 132 -6.89 20.16 -3.89
N VAL A 133 -7.71 20.83 -3.08
CA VAL A 133 -7.24 21.88 -2.18
C VAL A 133 -6.29 21.30 -1.12
N GLY A 134 -6.72 20.24 -0.43
CA GLY A 134 -5.95 19.68 0.68
C GLY A 134 -4.60 19.08 0.25
N LEU A 135 -4.53 18.38 -0.88
CA LEU A 135 -3.27 17.82 -1.35
C LEU A 135 -2.29 18.88 -1.88
N ASN A 136 -2.80 19.98 -2.43
CA ASN A 136 -1.96 21.12 -2.85
C ASN A 136 -1.27 21.83 -1.68
N LEU A 137 -1.78 21.69 -0.46
CA LEU A 137 -1.14 22.23 0.73
C LEU A 137 0.12 21.48 1.14
N ALA A 138 0.36 20.26 0.64
CA ALA A 138 1.60 19.53 0.95
C ALA A 138 2.82 20.23 0.35
N ASP A 139 3.94 20.28 1.09
CA ASP A 139 5.19 20.84 0.57
C ASP A 139 5.73 20.03 -0.60
N ARG A 140 5.52 18.72 -0.57
CA ARG A 140 5.79 17.81 -1.70
C ARG A 140 4.80 16.64 -1.69
N LEU A 141 4.31 16.30 -2.87
CA LEU A 141 3.47 15.12 -3.07
C LEU A 141 4.20 14.13 -3.98
N ILE A 142 4.45 12.92 -3.47
CA ILE A 142 5.12 11.85 -4.19
C ILE A 142 4.06 10.91 -4.77
N VAL A 143 4.24 10.52 -6.02
CA VAL A 143 3.45 9.49 -6.72
C VAL A 143 4.37 8.40 -7.27
N ASN A 144 3.83 7.22 -7.57
CA ASN A 144 4.62 6.03 -7.87
C ASN A 144 4.70 5.66 -9.37
N SER A 145 4.11 6.46 -10.26
CA SER A 145 4.21 6.27 -11.72
C SER A 145 4.07 7.59 -12.47
N PHE A 146 4.59 7.64 -13.70
CA PHE A 146 4.43 8.80 -14.59
C PHE A 146 2.97 8.99 -15.00
N ASP A 147 2.23 7.91 -15.20
CA ASP A 147 0.81 8.01 -15.55
C ASP A 147 0.02 8.65 -14.42
N PHE A 148 0.30 8.25 -13.17
CA PHE A 148 -0.30 8.86 -12.00
C PHE A 148 0.10 10.35 -11.89
N GLN A 149 1.35 10.70 -12.17
CA GLN A 149 1.80 12.10 -12.20
C GLN A 149 1.04 12.93 -13.24
N ARG A 150 0.89 12.40 -14.47
CA ARG A 150 0.11 13.05 -15.54
C ARG A 150 -1.35 13.22 -15.15
N GLU A 151 -1.95 12.21 -14.55
CA GLU A 151 -3.34 12.23 -14.10
C GLU A 151 -3.56 13.27 -13.00
N MET A 152 -2.67 13.36 -12.00
CA MET A 152 -2.72 14.38 -10.95
C MET A 152 -2.64 15.79 -11.52
N LYS A 153 -1.75 16.02 -12.49
CA LYS A 153 -1.64 17.32 -13.17
C LYS A 153 -2.90 17.64 -13.96
N LYS A 154 -3.43 16.68 -14.76
CA LYS A 154 -4.59 16.87 -15.64
C LYS A 154 -5.88 17.08 -14.87
N GLN A 155 -6.16 16.27 -13.83
CA GLN A 155 -7.44 16.28 -13.14
C GLN A 155 -7.52 17.27 -11.98
N PHE A 156 -6.38 17.53 -11.32
CA PHE A 156 -6.35 18.31 -10.08
C PHE A 156 -5.41 19.52 -10.12
N SER A 157 -4.65 19.69 -11.21
CA SER A 157 -3.61 20.74 -11.32
C SER A 157 -2.56 20.68 -10.21
N ILE A 158 -2.31 19.48 -9.65
CA ILE A 158 -1.37 19.27 -8.56
C ILE A 158 0.01 18.91 -9.12
N LYS A 159 1.04 19.65 -8.68
CA LYS A 159 2.44 19.31 -8.96
C LYS A 159 2.88 18.14 -8.06
N THR A 160 3.41 17.08 -8.68
CA THR A 160 3.88 15.91 -7.95
C THR A 160 5.30 15.55 -8.35
N VAL A 161 5.99 14.84 -7.44
CA VAL A 161 7.30 14.24 -7.71
C VAL A 161 7.08 12.75 -7.97
N HIS A 162 7.58 12.25 -9.09
CA HIS A 162 7.51 10.84 -9.41
C HIS A 162 8.70 10.09 -8.79
N ILE A 163 8.41 9.11 -7.95
CA ILE A 163 9.40 8.19 -7.37
C ILE A 163 8.79 6.79 -7.35
N TYR A 164 9.36 5.86 -8.11
CA TYR A 164 8.91 4.47 -8.17
C TYR A 164 8.87 3.79 -6.80
N ASN A 165 8.08 2.73 -6.72
CA ASN A 165 8.08 1.86 -5.54
C ASN A 165 9.42 1.14 -5.43
N PRO A 166 10.06 1.13 -4.25
CA PRO A 166 11.32 0.42 -4.05
C PRO A 166 11.12 -1.10 -4.07
N LEU A 167 12.12 -1.80 -4.58
CA LEU A 167 12.20 -3.25 -4.54
C LEU A 167 13.45 -3.70 -3.78
N ASN A 168 13.29 -4.66 -2.88
CA ASN A 168 14.42 -5.36 -2.26
C ASN A 168 14.91 -6.48 -3.18
N LYS A 169 15.66 -6.11 -4.23
CA LYS A 169 16.16 -7.04 -5.25
C LYS A 169 16.94 -8.21 -4.64
N LYS A 170 17.80 -7.95 -3.64
CA LYS A 170 18.60 -8.98 -2.97
C LYS A 170 17.72 -10.03 -2.30
N GLU A 171 16.69 -9.62 -1.59
CA GLU A 171 15.73 -10.51 -0.91
C GLU A 171 14.93 -11.34 -1.93
N ILE A 172 14.45 -10.70 -3.00
CA ILE A 172 13.69 -11.36 -4.06
C ILE A 172 14.55 -12.47 -4.71
N ILE A 173 15.80 -12.16 -5.06
CA ILE A 173 16.74 -13.14 -5.65
C ILE A 173 16.99 -14.28 -4.66
N LYS A 174 17.29 -13.98 -3.39
CA LYS A 174 17.49 -15.01 -2.35
C LYS A 174 16.28 -15.93 -2.20
N LEU A 175 15.07 -15.36 -2.23
CA LEU A 175 13.84 -16.14 -2.13
C LEU A 175 13.57 -16.97 -3.38
N SER A 176 13.89 -16.46 -4.58
CA SER A 176 13.70 -17.19 -5.85
C SER A 176 14.62 -18.40 -5.99
N GLN A 177 15.76 -18.41 -5.29
CA GLN A 177 16.71 -19.54 -5.27
C GLN A 177 16.28 -20.69 -4.35
N LYS A 178 15.26 -20.50 -3.51
CA LYS A 178 14.76 -21.58 -2.66
C LYS A 178 14.15 -22.68 -3.51
N LYS A 179 14.61 -23.93 -3.28
CA LYS A 179 14.02 -25.10 -3.92
C LYS A 179 12.57 -25.26 -3.47
N ILE A 180 11.64 -25.26 -4.41
CA ILE A 180 10.23 -25.57 -4.19
C ILE A 180 9.81 -26.72 -5.08
N LYS A 181 8.87 -27.54 -4.60
CA LYS A 181 8.24 -28.57 -5.45
C LYS A 181 7.47 -27.84 -6.56
N ASN A 182 7.81 -28.12 -7.81
CA ASN A 182 7.11 -27.52 -8.94
C ASN A 182 5.64 -27.92 -8.92
N PRO A 183 4.69 -26.99 -8.78
CA PRO A 183 3.27 -27.31 -8.70
C PRO A 183 2.64 -27.58 -10.07
N PHE A 184 3.40 -27.41 -11.15
CA PHE A 184 2.90 -27.62 -12.51
C PHE A 184 3.35 -28.97 -13.09
N PRO A 185 2.50 -29.63 -13.88
CA PRO A 185 2.90 -30.77 -14.70
C PRO A 185 3.99 -30.38 -15.71
N LYS A 186 4.66 -31.41 -16.28
CA LYS A 186 5.54 -31.22 -17.41
C LYS A 186 4.74 -30.90 -18.69
N LYS A 187 5.34 -30.18 -19.63
CA LYS A 187 4.77 -29.88 -20.96
C LYS A 187 3.38 -29.22 -20.96
N VAL A 188 3.20 -28.21 -20.10
CA VAL A 188 2.00 -27.37 -20.06
C VAL A 188 2.35 -25.89 -20.09
N LEU A 189 1.47 -25.06 -20.66
CA LEU A 189 1.57 -23.61 -20.52
C LEU A 189 1.26 -23.23 -19.05
N LYS A 190 2.25 -22.64 -18.37
CA LYS A 190 2.20 -22.36 -16.93
C LYS A 190 1.87 -20.89 -16.70
N ILE A 191 0.78 -20.61 -16.01
CA ILE A 191 0.35 -19.25 -15.68
C ILE A 191 0.22 -19.12 -14.17
N ILE A 192 0.75 -18.05 -13.60
CA ILE A 192 0.60 -17.71 -12.19
C ILE A 192 0.04 -16.29 -12.08
N ASN A 193 -0.98 -16.12 -11.26
CA ASN A 193 -1.49 -14.82 -10.83
C ASN A 193 -1.41 -14.71 -9.31
N VAL A 194 -0.73 -13.70 -8.81
CA VAL A 194 -0.55 -13.45 -7.38
C VAL A 194 -1.18 -12.11 -7.03
N GLY A 195 -2.13 -12.10 -6.12
CA GLY A 195 -2.78 -10.86 -5.70
C GLY A 195 -4.05 -11.08 -4.90
N ARG A 196 -4.57 -9.99 -4.29
CA ARG A 196 -5.85 -10.05 -3.60
C ARG A 196 -6.96 -10.48 -4.56
N LEU A 197 -7.86 -11.32 -4.09
CA LEU A 197 -9.04 -11.76 -4.86
C LEU A 197 -10.16 -10.74 -4.67
N VAL A 198 -10.07 -9.64 -5.42
CA VAL A 198 -10.97 -8.46 -5.35
C VAL A 198 -11.26 -7.95 -6.76
N ASP A 199 -12.35 -7.18 -6.94
CA ASP A 199 -12.77 -6.65 -8.24
C ASP A 199 -11.63 -5.94 -9.01
N GLN A 200 -10.81 -5.16 -8.33
CA GLN A 200 -9.68 -4.45 -8.95
C GLN A 200 -8.65 -5.36 -9.64
N LYS A 201 -8.58 -6.64 -9.26
CA LYS A 201 -7.64 -7.62 -9.84
C LYS A 201 -8.25 -8.45 -10.95
N ASN A 202 -9.57 -8.44 -11.06
CA ASN A 202 -10.35 -9.00 -12.17
C ASN A 202 -9.94 -10.42 -12.60
N GLN A 203 -9.79 -11.33 -11.63
CA GLN A 203 -9.42 -12.72 -11.89
C GLN A 203 -10.47 -13.44 -12.76
N ILE A 204 -11.71 -13.00 -12.75
CA ILE A 204 -12.76 -13.58 -13.61
C ILE A 204 -12.41 -13.42 -15.10
N THR A 205 -11.88 -12.28 -15.52
CA THR A 205 -11.41 -12.11 -16.91
C THR A 205 -10.27 -13.06 -17.25
N LEU A 206 -9.34 -13.31 -16.30
CA LEU A 206 -8.29 -14.30 -16.49
C LEU A 206 -8.87 -15.71 -16.60
N LEU A 207 -9.87 -16.08 -15.79
CA LEU A 207 -10.55 -17.37 -15.91
C LEU A 207 -11.29 -17.55 -17.25
N LYS A 208 -11.93 -16.47 -17.75
CA LYS A 208 -12.53 -16.47 -19.10
C LYS A 208 -11.48 -16.74 -20.17
N ALA A 209 -10.30 -16.15 -20.06
CA ALA A 209 -9.19 -16.39 -20.98
C ALA A 209 -8.69 -17.85 -20.91
N ILE A 210 -8.54 -18.42 -19.69
CA ILE A 210 -8.18 -19.84 -19.53
C ILE A 210 -9.24 -20.75 -20.14
N ASN A 211 -10.52 -20.43 -19.98
CA ASN A 211 -11.61 -21.24 -20.55
C ASN A 211 -11.52 -21.32 -22.10
N LYS A 212 -11.11 -20.25 -22.75
CA LYS A 212 -10.82 -20.24 -24.20
C LYS A 212 -9.52 -20.98 -24.54
N LEU A 213 -8.46 -20.74 -23.78
CA LEU A 213 -7.14 -21.31 -24.06
C LEU A 213 -7.09 -22.83 -23.90
N LYS A 214 -7.89 -23.43 -23.00
CA LYS A 214 -7.90 -24.88 -22.78
C LYS A 214 -8.28 -25.70 -24.01
N GLU A 215 -8.95 -25.10 -24.98
CA GLU A 215 -9.37 -25.76 -26.24
C GLU A 215 -8.17 -25.93 -27.18
N PHE A 216 -7.18 -25.07 -27.11
CA PHE A 216 -6.03 -25.04 -28.01
C PHE A 216 -4.72 -25.50 -27.35
N TYR A 217 -4.61 -25.36 -26.02
CA TYR A 217 -3.37 -25.58 -25.30
C TYR A 217 -3.55 -26.37 -24.00
N LYS A 218 -2.58 -27.22 -23.69
CA LYS A 218 -2.47 -27.79 -22.32
C LYS A 218 -2.02 -26.71 -21.37
N VAL A 219 -2.98 -25.98 -20.77
CA VAL A 219 -2.74 -24.85 -19.86
C VAL A 219 -3.02 -25.20 -18.42
N LYS A 220 -2.26 -24.62 -17.50
CA LYS A 220 -2.52 -24.67 -16.05
C LYS A 220 -2.34 -23.26 -15.46
N LEU A 221 -3.33 -22.81 -14.69
CA LEU A 221 -3.32 -21.57 -13.95
C LEU A 221 -3.23 -21.84 -12.44
N ILE A 222 -2.37 -21.09 -11.76
CA ILE A 222 -2.36 -21.00 -10.30
C ILE A 222 -2.74 -19.58 -9.89
N LEU A 223 -3.79 -19.46 -9.09
CA LEU A 223 -4.18 -18.24 -8.41
C LEU A 223 -3.70 -18.29 -6.96
N ILE A 224 -2.98 -17.26 -6.51
CA ILE A 224 -2.47 -17.18 -5.14
C ILE A 224 -2.97 -15.88 -4.51
N GLY A 225 -3.74 -15.97 -3.42
CA GLY A 225 -4.22 -14.81 -2.69
C GLY A 225 -5.48 -15.04 -1.89
N ARG A 226 -5.94 -13.99 -1.22
CA ARG A 226 -7.18 -13.97 -0.45
C ARG A 226 -8.01 -12.73 -0.78
N GLY A 227 -9.32 -12.78 -0.54
CA GLY A 227 -10.24 -11.67 -0.75
C GLY A 227 -11.69 -12.13 -0.81
N ASP A 228 -12.57 -11.14 -0.87
CA ASP A 228 -14.03 -11.29 -0.88
C ASP A 228 -14.57 -12.00 -2.15
N LYS A 229 -13.79 -11.97 -3.24
CA LYS A 229 -14.15 -12.64 -4.50
C LYS A 229 -13.79 -14.14 -4.56
N TYR A 230 -13.26 -14.70 -3.47
CA TYR A 230 -12.86 -16.12 -3.45
C TYR A 230 -14.02 -17.06 -3.84
N SER A 231 -15.18 -16.91 -3.21
CA SER A 231 -16.36 -17.75 -3.47
C SER A 231 -16.86 -17.63 -4.91
N GLU A 232 -16.87 -16.41 -5.47
CA GLU A 232 -17.23 -16.15 -6.87
C GLU A 232 -16.27 -16.85 -7.84
N ILE A 233 -14.96 -16.76 -7.57
CA ILE A 233 -13.92 -17.41 -8.36
C ILE A 233 -14.07 -18.92 -8.34
N ILE A 234 -14.27 -19.53 -7.18
CA ILE A 234 -14.46 -20.99 -7.05
C ILE A 234 -15.72 -21.45 -7.78
N ASN A 235 -16.81 -20.71 -7.64
CA ASN A 235 -18.06 -21.02 -8.33
C ASN A 235 -17.88 -20.95 -9.87
N TYR A 236 -17.21 -19.90 -10.37
CA TYR A 236 -16.91 -19.78 -11.81
C TYR A 236 -16.08 -20.96 -12.33
N ILE A 237 -15.06 -21.40 -11.55
CA ILE A 237 -14.22 -22.56 -11.89
C ILE A 237 -15.06 -23.83 -12.01
N LYS A 238 -16.00 -24.06 -11.09
CA LYS A 238 -16.88 -25.22 -11.09
C LYS A 238 -17.84 -25.22 -12.29
N ILE A 239 -18.58 -24.12 -12.47
CA ILE A 239 -19.59 -24.00 -13.55
C ILE A 239 -18.97 -24.18 -14.95
N ASN A 240 -17.73 -23.70 -15.17
CA ASN A 240 -17.07 -23.77 -16.47
C ASN A 240 -16.12 -24.98 -16.62
N ASN A 241 -16.20 -25.98 -15.73
CA ASN A 241 -15.37 -27.17 -15.76
C ASN A 241 -13.86 -26.88 -15.81
N LEU A 242 -13.42 -25.89 -15.04
CA LEU A 242 -12.01 -25.46 -15.01
C LEU A 242 -11.19 -26.09 -13.89
N SER A 243 -11.75 -27.00 -13.08
CA SER A 243 -11.08 -27.59 -11.90
C SER A 243 -9.77 -28.32 -12.27
N ASN A 244 -9.70 -28.90 -13.46
CA ASN A 244 -8.48 -29.54 -13.96
C ASN A 244 -7.45 -28.55 -14.52
N TYR A 245 -7.80 -27.29 -14.73
CA TYR A 245 -6.94 -26.26 -15.33
C TYR A 245 -6.49 -25.21 -14.33
N VAL A 246 -7.25 -24.98 -13.27
CA VAL A 246 -7.03 -23.88 -12.32
C VAL A 246 -6.92 -24.42 -10.90
N LYS A 247 -5.85 -24.00 -10.20
CA LYS A 247 -5.69 -24.26 -8.76
C LYS A 247 -5.63 -22.93 -8.00
N VAL A 248 -6.41 -22.82 -6.93
CA VAL A 248 -6.43 -21.63 -6.08
C VAL A 248 -5.79 -21.95 -4.73
N PHE A 249 -4.78 -21.13 -4.35
CA PHE A 249 -4.17 -21.16 -3.03
C PHE A 249 -4.64 -19.93 -2.26
N TYR A 250 -5.45 -20.15 -1.24
CA TYR A 250 -5.91 -19.10 -0.35
C TYR A 250 -4.86 -18.86 0.73
N THR A 251 -4.21 -17.68 0.74
CA THR A 251 -3.07 -17.34 1.62
C THR A 251 -3.28 -16.01 2.33
#